data_66bbb672caeb475a66e80b65566b848b
#
_entry.id   66bbb672caeb475a66e80b65566b848b
#
_cell.length_a   1.000
_cell.length_b   1.000
_cell.length_c   1.000
_cell.angle_alpha   90.00
_cell.angle_beta   90.00
_cell.angle_gamma   90.00
#
_symmetry.space_group_name_H-M   'P 1'
#
loop_
_entity.id
_entity.type
_entity.pdbx_description
1 polymer ?
#
loop_
_entity_poly.entity_id
_entity_poly.type
_entity_poly.pdbx_seq_one_letter_code
_entity_poly.pdbx_strand_id
1 'polypeptide(L)'
;KSSFKVLAPGIILLCVFLFKTVWAFGYPVFPVQVFDLGFSWKPNEELLENSAQMAVQKTYDMKFTAAEIEKFSLLDRIKNWLFLDGIKGKIHLLFIISIFVFLIYAIKKNSKLIWLLFIAVFIKIVMVLVFSAQYRFFLDVFFVIALVLFYQKFSQKTPLMIFAVLSVLLGVFLSFPNVLKTAVPTFRPGNFMTGFKTEQLYKPYHFKLEKFKTY
;
A
#
# COMPACT_ATOMS: atom_id res chain seq x y z
N LYS A 1 18.73 28.04 -7.00
CA LYS A 1 17.97 27.82 -8.27
C LYS A 1 17.93 26.34 -8.72
N SER A 2 18.78 25.46 -8.22
CA SER A 2 18.83 24.03 -8.57
C SER A 2 17.72 23.20 -7.94
N SER A 3 17.37 23.50 -6.69
CA SER A 3 16.41 22.67 -5.90
C SER A 3 15.00 22.65 -6.45
N PHE A 4 14.52 23.75 -7.03
CA PHE A 4 13.17 23.81 -7.59
C PHE A 4 13.01 22.92 -8.83
N LYS A 5 14.05 22.85 -9.69
CA LYS A 5 14.01 21.98 -10.89
C LYS A 5 13.90 20.50 -10.53
N VAL A 6 14.47 20.09 -9.40
CA VAL A 6 14.37 18.70 -8.92
C VAL A 6 13.01 18.40 -8.32
N LEU A 7 12.39 19.38 -7.65
CA LEU A 7 11.07 19.21 -7.02
C LEU A 7 9.91 19.36 -8.00
N ALA A 8 10.08 20.08 -9.10
CA ALA A 8 9.03 20.38 -10.07
C ALA A 8 8.32 19.12 -10.60
N PRO A 9 9.00 18.03 -11.02
CA PRO A 9 8.33 16.80 -11.44
C PRO A 9 7.46 16.19 -10.34
N GLY A 10 7.93 16.20 -9.09
CA GLY A 10 7.19 15.70 -7.95
C GLY A 10 5.92 16.51 -7.67
N ILE A 11 6.02 17.84 -7.75
CA ILE A 11 4.87 18.74 -7.61
C ILE A 11 3.85 18.51 -8.73
N ILE A 12 4.30 18.37 -9.96
CA ILE A 12 3.43 18.10 -11.13
C ILE A 12 2.69 16.77 -10.90
N LEU A 13 3.40 15.72 -10.52
CA LEU A 13 2.78 14.41 -10.23
C LEU A 13 1.77 14.49 -9.09
N LEU A 14 2.07 15.24 -8.03
CA LEU A 14 1.15 15.47 -6.94
C LEU A 14 -0.12 16.20 -7.41
N CYS A 15 0.03 17.26 -8.21
CA CYS A 15 -1.10 17.99 -8.77
C CYS A 15 -1.97 17.11 -9.67
N VAL A 16 -1.35 16.29 -10.53
CA VAL A 16 -2.07 15.34 -11.39
C VAL A 16 -2.81 14.29 -10.54
N PHE A 17 -2.19 13.79 -9.48
CA PHE A 17 -2.82 12.85 -8.56
C PHE A 17 -4.03 13.48 -7.86
N LEU A 18 -3.89 14.68 -7.29
CA LEU A 18 -4.98 15.39 -6.63
C LEU A 18 -6.11 15.70 -7.61
N PHE A 19 -5.77 16.18 -8.80
CA PHE A 19 -6.76 16.44 -9.85
C PHE A 19 -7.53 15.17 -10.22
N LYS A 20 -6.83 14.05 -10.46
CA LYS A 20 -7.45 12.76 -10.74
C LYS A 20 -8.41 12.34 -9.64
N THR A 21 -8.01 12.51 -8.37
CA THR A 21 -8.83 12.09 -7.22
C THR A 21 -10.07 12.96 -7.07
N VAL A 22 -9.93 14.26 -7.24
CA VAL A 22 -11.06 15.20 -7.28
C VAL A 22 -12.00 14.87 -8.44
N TRP A 23 -11.46 14.64 -9.63
CA TRP A 23 -12.25 14.31 -10.82
C TRP A 23 -13.02 13.01 -10.65
N ALA A 24 -12.40 11.97 -10.08
CA ALA A 24 -13.00 10.65 -9.94
C ALA A 24 -13.95 10.54 -8.75
N PHE A 25 -13.67 11.23 -7.65
CA PHE A 25 -14.33 11.00 -6.36
C PHE A 25 -14.87 12.29 -5.70
N GLY A 26 -14.60 13.46 -6.25
CA GLY A 26 -15.01 14.74 -5.64
C GLY A 26 -14.16 15.19 -4.45
N TYR A 27 -13.15 14.41 -4.05
CA TYR A 27 -12.27 14.71 -2.91
C TYR A 27 -10.80 14.65 -3.32
N PRO A 28 -9.95 15.57 -2.82
CA PRO A 28 -8.51 15.54 -3.13
C PRO A 28 -7.80 14.27 -2.64
N VAL A 29 -8.23 13.74 -1.50
CA VAL A 29 -7.63 12.54 -0.87
C VAL A 29 -8.73 11.53 -0.52
N PHE A 30 -9.19 10.79 -1.53
CA PHE A 30 -10.17 9.72 -1.32
C PHE A 30 -9.51 8.52 -0.56
N PRO A 31 -10.21 7.87 0.39
CA PRO A 31 -11.60 8.04 0.84
C PRO A 31 -11.80 9.05 1.99
N VAL A 32 -10.82 9.90 2.26
CA VAL A 32 -10.89 10.88 3.34
C VAL A 32 -11.75 12.07 2.91
N GLN A 33 -12.76 12.41 3.70
CA GLN A 33 -13.71 13.48 3.41
C GLN A 33 -13.17 14.88 3.77
N VAL A 34 -11.88 15.11 3.49
CA VAL A 34 -11.25 16.41 3.73
C VAL A 34 -11.37 17.27 2.46
N PHE A 35 -11.71 18.53 2.64
CA PHE A 35 -11.92 19.48 1.54
C PHE A 35 -13.02 19.04 0.57
N ASP A 36 -14.23 18.85 1.10
CA ASP A 36 -15.43 18.64 0.26
C ASP A 36 -15.68 19.87 -0.62
N LEU A 37 -15.56 19.69 -1.93
CA LEU A 37 -15.76 20.74 -2.92
C LEU A 37 -17.22 20.86 -3.38
N GLY A 38 -18.13 20.04 -2.79
CA GLY A 38 -19.56 20.11 -3.08
C GLY A 38 -19.99 19.63 -4.45
N PHE A 39 -19.16 18.81 -5.14
CA PHE A 39 -19.49 18.29 -6.45
C PHE A 39 -20.66 17.29 -6.42
N SER A 40 -21.57 17.38 -7.40
CA SER A 40 -22.75 16.52 -7.48
C SER A 40 -22.45 15.05 -7.75
N TRP A 41 -21.28 14.75 -8.32
CA TRP A 41 -20.85 13.38 -8.63
C TRP A 41 -20.04 12.71 -7.51
N LYS A 42 -19.86 13.37 -6.37
CA LYS A 42 -19.17 12.74 -5.23
C LYS A 42 -19.94 11.50 -4.77
N PRO A 43 -19.23 10.47 -4.30
CA PRO A 43 -19.87 9.29 -3.71
C PRO A 43 -20.76 9.66 -2.54
N ASN A 44 -21.83 8.88 -2.32
CA ASN A 44 -22.70 9.04 -1.16
C ASN A 44 -21.88 8.94 0.15
N GLU A 45 -22.24 9.73 1.16
CA GLU A 45 -21.58 9.75 2.47
C GLU A 45 -21.55 8.36 3.13
N GLU A 46 -22.65 7.61 3.06
CA GLU A 46 -22.71 6.23 3.56
C GLU A 46 -21.66 5.32 2.89
N LEU A 47 -21.49 5.47 1.56
CA LEU A 47 -20.49 4.69 0.82
C LEU A 47 -19.06 5.05 1.24
N LEU A 48 -18.81 6.34 1.48
CA LEU A 48 -17.52 6.84 1.94
C LEU A 48 -17.19 6.35 3.36
N GLU A 49 -18.17 6.43 4.26
CA GLU A 49 -18.03 5.95 5.63
C GLU A 49 -17.78 4.43 5.65
N ASN A 50 -18.57 3.65 4.93
CA ASN A 50 -18.36 2.21 4.79
C ASN A 50 -16.97 1.89 4.21
N SER A 51 -16.49 2.66 3.23
CA SER A 51 -15.17 2.49 2.65
C SER A 51 -14.05 2.79 3.66
N ALA A 52 -14.21 3.85 4.46
CA ALA A 52 -13.26 4.21 5.52
C ALA A 52 -13.24 3.15 6.63
N GLN A 53 -14.41 2.69 7.08
CA GLN A 53 -14.52 1.61 8.07
C GLN A 53 -13.87 0.31 7.57
N MET A 54 -14.13 -0.07 6.32
CA MET A 54 -13.48 -1.23 5.70
C MET A 54 -11.95 -1.07 5.61
N ALA A 55 -11.44 0.12 5.32
CA ALA A 55 -10.01 0.37 5.29
C ALA A 55 -9.36 0.16 6.65
N VAL A 56 -10.01 0.63 7.72
CA VAL A 56 -9.58 0.43 9.10
C VAL A 56 -9.64 -1.04 9.50
N GLN A 57 -10.73 -1.75 9.20
CA GLN A 57 -10.85 -3.18 9.47
C GLN A 57 -9.79 -4.02 8.74
N LYS A 58 -9.48 -3.68 7.48
CA LYS A 58 -8.41 -4.33 6.70
C LYS A 58 -7.01 -4.13 7.30
N THR A 59 -6.80 -3.08 8.08
CA THR A 59 -5.57 -2.88 8.85
C THR A 59 -5.31 -4.05 9.81
N TYR A 60 -6.38 -4.61 10.36
CA TYR A 60 -6.36 -5.74 11.31
C TYR A 60 -6.83 -7.06 10.68
N ASP A 61 -6.75 -7.18 9.35
CA ASP A 61 -7.14 -8.39 8.60
C ASP A 61 -8.60 -8.82 8.80
N MET A 62 -9.50 -7.85 8.99
CA MET A 62 -10.94 -8.06 9.22
C MET A 62 -11.26 -8.87 10.50
N LYS A 63 -10.34 -8.94 11.46
CA LYS A 63 -10.54 -9.67 12.72
C LYS A 63 -11.46 -8.96 13.69
N PHE A 64 -11.54 -7.64 13.59
CA PHE A 64 -12.29 -6.78 14.48
C PHE A 64 -13.30 -5.97 13.67
N THR A 65 -14.44 -5.68 14.27
CA THR A 65 -15.43 -4.75 13.74
C THR A 65 -14.93 -3.31 13.90
N ALA A 66 -15.49 -2.37 13.12
CA ALA A 66 -15.16 -0.95 13.24
C ALA A 66 -15.41 -0.43 14.66
N ALA A 67 -16.54 -0.81 15.27
CA ALA A 67 -16.92 -0.41 16.62
C ALA A 67 -15.96 -0.94 17.71
N GLU A 68 -15.37 -2.12 17.51
CA GLU A 68 -14.34 -2.65 18.42
C GLU A 68 -13.02 -1.87 18.25
N ILE A 69 -12.63 -1.55 17.02
CA ILE A 69 -11.39 -0.81 16.74
C ILE A 69 -11.45 0.62 17.28
N GLU A 70 -12.60 1.25 17.26
CA GLU A 70 -12.79 2.59 17.86
C GLU A 70 -12.49 2.61 19.36
N LYS A 71 -12.81 1.51 20.06
CA LYS A 71 -12.55 1.36 21.50
C LYS A 71 -11.10 1.02 21.84
N PHE A 72 -10.25 0.72 20.84
CA PHE A 72 -8.86 0.36 21.09
C PHE A 72 -8.08 1.55 21.66
N SER A 73 -7.36 1.28 22.75
CA SER A 73 -6.30 2.16 23.20
C SER A 73 -5.16 2.22 22.17
N LEU A 74 -4.28 3.20 22.28
CA LEU A 74 -3.10 3.29 21.40
C LEU A 74 -2.25 2.01 21.48
N LEU A 75 -2.09 1.44 22.67
CA LEU A 75 -1.33 0.20 22.87
C LEU A 75 -2.02 -1.00 22.21
N ASP A 76 -3.35 -1.10 22.30
CA ASP A 76 -4.10 -2.15 21.61
C ASP A 76 -3.98 -2.04 20.09
N ARG A 77 -4.03 -0.82 19.56
CA ARG A 77 -3.84 -0.58 18.13
C ARG A 77 -2.47 -1.06 17.66
N ILE A 78 -1.40 -0.69 18.36
CA ILE A 78 -0.04 -1.12 18.03
C ILE A 78 0.11 -2.63 18.19
N LYS A 79 -0.34 -3.20 19.31
CA LYS A 79 -0.23 -4.62 19.60
C LYS A 79 -0.97 -5.47 18.56
N ASN A 80 -2.24 -5.17 18.32
CA ASN A 80 -3.07 -5.93 17.40
C ASN A 80 -2.59 -5.79 15.94
N TRP A 81 -1.97 -4.67 15.57
CA TRP A 81 -1.36 -4.48 14.27
C TRP A 81 -0.03 -5.25 14.13
N LEU A 82 0.86 -5.13 15.13
CA LEU A 82 2.20 -5.71 15.08
C LEU A 82 2.16 -7.24 15.14
N PHE A 83 1.26 -7.80 15.95
CA PHE A 83 1.13 -9.24 16.17
C PHE A 83 -0.03 -9.87 15.38
N LEU A 84 -0.31 -9.35 14.18
CA LEU A 84 -1.22 -10.03 13.27
C LEU A 84 -0.72 -11.45 12.95
N ASP A 85 -1.65 -12.38 12.83
CA ASP A 85 -1.31 -13.77 12.52
C ASP A 85 -0.71 -13.92 11.11
N GLY A 86 0.11 -14.94 10.97
CA GLY A 86 0.68 -15.34 9.70
C GLY A 86 1.79 -14.39 9.21
N ILE A 87 1.87 -14.26 7.89
CA ILE A 87 2.93 -13.51 7.21
C ILE A 87 2.84 -12.00 7.43
N LYS A 88 1.62 -11.48 7.65
CA LYS A 88 1.38 -10.04 7.76
C LYS A 88 2.05 -9.45 9.01
N GLY A 89 1.89 -10.07 10.17
CA GLY A 89 2.56 -9.63 11.39
C GLY A 89 4.09 -9.69 11.26
N LYS A 90 4.62 -10.74 10.60
CA LYS A 90 6.07 -10.84 10.31
C LYS A 90 6.56 -9.69 9.43
N ILE A 91 5.77 -9.29 8.43
CA ILE A 91 6.09 -8.13 7.56
C ILE A 91 6.05 -6.84 8.38
N HIS A 92 5.09 -6.66 9.28
CA HIS A 92 5.02 -5.49 10.16
C HIS A 92 6.22 -5.40 11.10
N LEU A 93 6.62 -6.53 11.69
CA LEU A 93 7.82 -6.58 12.54
C LEU A 93 9.09 -6.25 11.74
N LEU A 94 9.25 -6.88 10.56
CA LEU A 94 10.37 -6.59 9.67
C LEU A 94 10.41 -5.11 9.26
N PHE A 95 9.24 -4.51 9.05
CA PHE A 95 9.09 -3.10 8.73
C PHE A 95 9.65 -2.21 9.87
N ILE A 96 9.24 -2.46 11.10
CA ILE A 96 9.76 -1.73 12.26
C ILE A 96 11.28 -1.87 12.38
N ILE A 97 11.79 -3.10 12.24
CA ILE A 97 13.24 -3.36 12.27
C ILE A 97 13.96 -2.56 11.17
N SER A 98 13.42 -2.55 9.94
CA SER A 98 14.04 -1.84 8.82
C SER A 98 14.10 -0.32 9.03
N ILE A 99 13.10 0.27 9.69
CA ILE A 99 13.11 1.68 10.05
C ILE A 99 14.21 1.97 11.08
N PHE A 100 14.34 1.13 12.12
CA PHE A 100 15.42 1.28 13.10
C PHE A 100 16.80 1.16 12.45
N VAL A 101 17.00 0.19 11.56
CA VAL A 101 18.24 0.04 10.81
C VAL A 101 18.52 1.30 9.97
N PHE A 102 17.51 1.85 9.32
CA PHE A 102 17.65 3.07 8.53
C PHE A 102 17.97 4.29 9.41
N LEU A 103 17.35 4.41 10.57
CA LEU A 103 17.68 5.47 11.56
C LEU A 103 19.14 5.39 12.00
N ILE A 104 19.60 4.18 12.39
CA ILE A 104 21.00 3.97 12.78
C ILE A 104 21.94 4.33 11.63
N TYR A 105 21.59 3.96 10.41
CA TYR A 105 22.38 4.33 9.23
C TYR A 105 22.40 5.85 9.01
N ALA A 106 21.28 6.54 9.16
CA ALA A 106 21.18 7.99 9.03
C ALA A 106 22.04 8.71 10.07
N ILE A 107 22.03 8.25 11.32
CA ILE A 107 22.87 8.75 12.40
C ILE A 107 24.37 8.55 12.07
N LYS A 108 24.75 7.34 11.65
CA LYS A 108 26.15 7.02 11.34
C LYS A 108 26.71 7.79 10.15
N LYS A 109 25.90 7.97 9.10
CA LYS A 109 26.33 8.69 7.89
C LYS A 109 26.29 10.20 8.04
N ASN A 110 25.44 10.72 8.92
CA ASN A 110 25.25 12.14 9.23
C ASN A 110 25.18 13.04 7.97
N SER A 111 24.52 12.56 6.91
CA SER A 111 24.39 13.26 5.63
C SER A 111 23.04 13.95 5.56
N LYS A 112 23.01 15.23 5.15
CA LYS A 112 21.76 16.00 4.95
C LYS A 112 20.77 15.28 4.03
N LEU A 113 21.27 14.65 2.95
CA LEU A 113 20.42 13.92 2.01
C LEU A 113 19.78 12.68 2.66
N ILE A 114 20.56 11.92 3.44
CA ILE A 114 20.05 10.72 4.10
C ILE A 114 19.04 11.09 5.17
N TRP A 115 19.26 12.17 5.93
CA TRP A 115 18.28 12.69 6.88
C TRP A 115 17.00 13.16 6.20
N LEU A 116 17.10 13.85 5.05
CA LEU A 116 15.95 14.25 4.26
C LEU A 116 15.13 13.03 3.82
N LEU A 117 15.80 11.99 3.32
CA LEU A 117 15.14 10.73 2.92
C LEU A 117 14.50 10.04 4.13
N PHE A 118 15.18 9.99 5.27
CA PHE A 118 14.62 9.42 6.49
C PHE A 118 13.35 10.17 6.93
N ILE A 119 13.39 11.50 6.94
CA ILE A 119 12.23 12.33 7.30
C ILE A 119 11.08 12.09 6.32
N ALA A 120 11.33 12.05 5.02
CA ALA A 120 10.30 11.78 4.01
C ALA A 120 9.66 10.40 4.20
N VAL A 121 10.47 9.37 4.44
CA VAL A 121 10.00 8.02 4.77
C VAL A 121 9.20 8.03 6.06
N PHE A 122 9.66 8.72 7.09
CA PHE A 122 8.98 8.82 8.38
C PHE A 122 7.62 9.49 8.26
N ILE A 123 7.53 10.62 7.53
CA ILE A 123 6.24 11.29 7.25
C ILE A 123 5.28 10.34 6.55
N LYS A 124 5.75 9.63 5.51
CA LYS A 124 4.92 8.64 4.81
C LYS A 124 4.41 7.56 5.76
N ILE A 125 5.27 7.04 6.62
CA ILE A 125 4.90 6.01 7.61
C ILE A 125 3.80 6.53 8.53
N VAL A 126 3.96 7.73 9.07
CA VAL A 126 2.95 8.34 9.95
C VAL A 126 1.62 8.46 9.21
N MET A 127 1.63 8.95 7.96
CA MET A 127 0.41 9.04 7.15
C MET A 127 -0.25 7.67 6.96
N VAL A 128 0.52 6.64 6.59
CA VAL A 128 -0.04 5.30 6.39
C VAL A 128 -0.60 4.72 7.69
N LEU A 129 0.09 4.89 8.83
CA LEU A 129 -0.37 4.41 10.13
C LEU A 129 -1.67 5.09 10.57
N VAL A 130 -1.84 6.37 10.25
CA VAL A 130 -3.06 7.12 10.60
C VAL A 130 -4.26 6.70 9.75
N PHE A 131 -4.06 6.51 8.44
CA PHE A 131 -5.18 6.24 7.53
C PHE A 131 -5.51 4.77 7.35
N SER A 132 -4.51 3.95 7.07
CA SER A 132 -4.71 2.51 6.87
C SER A 132 -3.36 1.78 6.87
N ALA A 133 -3.01 1.19 7.99
CA ALA A 133 -1.71 0.57 8.21
C ALA A 133 -1.59 -0.84 7.57
N GLN A 134 -2.04 -1.00 6.32
CA GLN A 134 -1.94 -2.27 5.60
C GLN A 134 -0.50 -2.48 5.07
N TYR A 135 0.01 -3.71 5.16
CA TYR A 135 1.37 -4.08 4.75
C TYR A 135 1.75 -3.66 3.32
N ARG A 136 0.81 -3.67 2.40
CA ARG A 136 1.04 -3.28 1.00
C ARG A 136 1.45 -1.82 0.81
N PHE A 137 1.07 -0.94 1.75
CA PHE A 137 1.43 0.48 1.71
C PHE A 137 2.84 0.77 2.24
N PHE A 138 3.51 -0.24 2.79
CA PHE A 138 4.89 -0.14 3.28
C PHE A 138 5.91 -0.77 2.33
N LEU A 139 5.48 -1.50 1.30
CA LEU A 139 6.38 -2.25 0.44
C LEU A 139 7.43 -1.36 -0.23
N ASP A 140 7.04 -0.19 -0.71
CA ASP A 140 7.96 0.75 -1.34
C ASP A 140 8.98 1.33 -0.35
N VAL A 141 8.62 1.46 0.93
CA VAL A 141 9.57 1.88 1.98
C VAL A 141 10.70 0.89 2.14
N PHE A 142 10.42 -0.43 2.08
CA PHE A 142 11.47 -1.44 2.08
C PHE A 142 12.44 -1.27 0.91
N PHE A 143 11.92 -1.00 -0.30
CA PHE A 143 12.74 -0.77 -1.48
C PHE A 143 13.61 0.48 -1.33
N VAL A 144 13.06 1.58 -0.83
CA VAL A 144 13.82 2.81 -0.59
C VAL A 144 14.93 2.58 0.43
N ILE A 145 14.63 1.93 1.55
CA ILE A 145 15.62 1.62 2.58
C ILE A 145 16.70 0.69 2.02
N ALA A 146 16.33 -0.37 1.31
CA ALA A 146 17.27 -1.29 0.71
C ALA A 146 18.18 -0.58 -0.31
N LEU A 147 17.63 0.27 -1.17
CA LEU A 147 18.42 1.06 -2.11
C LEU A 147 19.42 1.95 -1.39
N VAL A 148 19.01 2.68 -0.37
CA VAL A 148 19.89 3.58 0.37
C VAL A 148 21.00 2.83 1.08
N LEU A 149 20.69 1.70 1.73
CA LEU A 149 21.65 0.91 2.48
C LEU A 149 22.70 0.22 1.58
N PHE A 150 22.26 -0.25 0.41
CA PHE A 150 23.08 -1.10 -0.46
C PHE A 150 23.58 -0.40 -1.72
N TYR A 151 23.19 0.86 -1.98
CA TYR A 151 23.56 1.60 -3.19
C TYR A 151 25.06 1.57 -3.49
N GLN A 152 25.91 1.70 -2.49
CA GLN A 152 27.36 1.69 -2.67
C GLN A 152 27.96 0.28 -2.85
N LYS A 153 27.19 -0.76 -2.50
CA LYS A 153 27.63 -2.16 -2.58
C LYS A 153 27.24 -2.84 -3.91
N PHE A 154 26.27 -2.27 -4.60
CA PHE A 154 25.84 -2.81 -5.89
C PHE A 154 26.75 -2.30 -7.01
N SER A 155 27.48 -3.22 -7.64
CA SER A 155 28.03 -2.96 -8.97
C SER A 155 26.88 -2.82 -9.97
N GLN A 156 27.10 -2.15 -11.10
CA GLN A 156 26.04 -1.98 -12.13
C GLN A 156 25.46 -3.33 -12.63
N LYS A 157 26.24 -4.42 -12.56
CA LYS A 157 25.82 -5.76 -12.97
C LYS A 157 24.90 -6.44 -11.95
N THR A 158 25.04 -6.14 -10.67
CA THR A 158 24.29 -6.80 -9.59
C THR A 158 22.78 -6.57 -9.69
N PRO A 159 22.25 -5.32 -9.83
CA PRO A 159 20.82 -5.09 -10.00
C PRO A 159 20.25 -5.77 -11.25
N LEU A 160 21.00 -5.76 -12.36
CA LEU A 160 20.58 -6.41 -13.60
C LEU A 160 20.45 -7.93 -13.41
N MET A 161 21.43 -8.56 -12.74
CA MET A 161 21.40 -9.99 -12.45
C MET A 161 20.24 -10.35 -11.50
N ILE A 162 20.04 -9.57 -10.45
CA ILE A 162 18.91 -9.77 -9.52
C ILE A 162 17.58 -9.64 -10.27
N PHE A 163 17.43 -8.61 -11.11
CA PHE A 163 16.24 -8.43 -11.92
C PHE A 163 16.00 -9.60 -12.87
N ALA A 164 17.03 -10.05 -13.57
CA ALA A 164 16.94 -11.20 -14.48
C ALA A 164 16.52 -12.48 -13.73
N VAL A 165 17.15 -12.78 -12.59
CA VAL A 165 16.79 -13.95 -11.77
C VAL A 165 15.36 -13.87 -11.26
N LEU A 166 14.94 -12.70 -10.71
CA LEU A 166 13.57 -12.51 -10.23
C LEU A 166 12.56 -12.61 -11.36
N SER A 167 12.87 -12.10 -12.56
CA SER A 167 11.99 -12.19 -13.73
C SER A 167 11.81 -13.64 -14.19
N VAL A 168 12.89 -14.42 -14.21
CA VAL A 168 12.83 -15.85 -14.54
C VAL A 168 12.03 -16.61 -13.49
N LEU A 169 12.30 -16.38 -12.19
CA LEU A 169 11.54 -17.00 -11.10
C LEU A 169 10.06 -16.66 -11.20
N LEU A 170 9.73 -15.38 -11.42
CA LEU A 170 8.35 -14.94 -11.59
C LEU A 170 7.71 -15.63 -12.79
N GLY A 171 8.40 -15.69 -13.93
CA GLY A 171 7.94 -16.41 -15.13
C GLY A 171 7.65 -17.88 -14.86
N VAL A 172 8.54 -18.57 -14.15
CA VAL A 172 8.35 -19.97 -13.75
C VAL A 172 7.14 -20.11 -12.82
N PHE A 173 7.04 -19.28 -11.79
CA PHE A 173 5.89 -19.32 -10.88
C PHE A 173 4.55 -19.04 -11.56
N LEU A 174 4.51 -18.09 -12.50
CA LEU A 174 3.32 -17.78 -13.28
C LEU A 174 2.94 -18.92 -14.25
N SER A 175 3.93 -19.68 -14.74
CA SER A 175 3.72 -20.85 -15.63
C SER A 175 3.16 -22.05 -14.87
N PHE A 176 3.38 -22.14 -13.56
CA PHE A 176 2.94 -23.25 -12.72
C PHE A 176 2.04 -22.80 -11.57
N PRO A 177 0.81 -22.31 -11.84
CA PRO A 177 -0.08 -21.74 -10.83
C PRO A 177 -0.46 -22.74 -9.72
N ASN A 178 -0.44 -24.04 -10.01
CA ASN A 178 -0.72 -25.08 -9.02
C ASN A 178 0.38 -25.18 -7.95
N VAL A 179 1.64 -24.98 -8.32
CA VAL A 179 2.78 -24.95 -7.38
C VAL A 179 2.64 -23.75 -6.43
N LEU A 180 2.28 -22.58 -6.98
CA LEU A 180 2.00 -21.37 -6.19
C LEU A 180 0.85 -21.60 -5.21
N LYS A 181 -0.23 -22.24 -5.66
CA LYS A 181 -1.40 -22.53 -4.84
C LYS A 181 -1.09 -23.50 -3.70
N THR A 182 -0.18 -24.46 -3.94
CA THR A 182 0.30 -25.38 -2.90
C THR A 182 1.19 -24.66 -1.90
N ALA A 183 2.09 -23.79 -2.35
CA ALA A 183 3.00 -23.03 -1.49
C ALA A 183 2.28 -21.93 -0.70
N VAL A 184 1.26 -21.31 -1.30
CA VAL A 184 0.45 -20.24 -0.68
C VAL A 184 -1.03 -20.56 -0.90
N PRO A 185 -1.68 -21.31 0.01
CA PRO A 185 -3.07 -21.76 -0.15
C PRO A 185 -4.09 -20.64 -0.33
N THR A 186 -3.78 -19.44 0.18
CA THR A 186 -4.62 -18.24 0.02
C THR A 186 -4.41 -17.52 -1.31
N PHE A 187 -3.41 -17.95 -2.11
CA PHE A 187 -3.14 -17.35 -3.40
C PHE A 187 -4.26 -17.70 -4.39
N ARG A 188 -4.89 -16.67 -4.92
CA ARG A 188 -5.89 -16.79 -5.98
C ARG A 188 -5.27 -16.25 -7.27
N PRO A 189 -4.88 -17.13 -8.20
CA PRO A 189 -4.37 -16.69 -9.50
C PRO A 189 -5.46 -15.89 -10.23
N GLY A 190 -5.03 -14.81 -10.89
CA GLY A 190 -5.91 -14.06 -11.78
C GLY A 190 -6.33 -14.90 -12.99
N ASN A 191 -7.36 -14.47 -13.71
CA ASN A 191 -7.91 -15.22 -14.84
C ASN A 191 -6.89 -15.55 -15.94
N PHE A 192 -5.89 -14.69 -16.14
CA PHE A 192 -4.82 -14.95 -17.12
C PHE A 192 -3.89 -16.10 -16.74
N MET A 193 -3.83 -16.47 -15.45
CA MET A 193 -3.02 -17.59 -14.95
C MET A 193 -3.77 -18.93 -15.00
N THR A 194 -5.09 -18.91 -15.06
CA THR A 194 -5.93 -20.12 -15.03
C THR A 194 -6.34 -20.61 -16.40
N GLY A 195 -5.83 -20.00 -17.46
CA GLY A 195 -6.32 -20.19 -18.82
C GLY A 195 -7.63 -19.40 -19.07
N PHE A 196 -7.71 -18.84 -20.26
CA PHE A 196 -8.85 -18.01 -20.68
C PHE A 196 -10.10 -18.86 -20.83
N LYS A 197 -10.86 -19.05 -19.78
CA LYS A 197 -12.28 -19.40 -19.90
C LYS A 197 -13.06 -18.09 -19.87
N THR A 198 -13.50 -17.65 -21.01
CA THR A 198 -14.30 -16.43 -21.24
C THR A 198 -15.49 -16.33 -20.28
N GLU A 199 -16.06 -17.47 -19.88
CA GLU A 199 -17.13 -17.58 -18.91
C GLU A 199 -16.76 -17.11 -17.48
N GLN A 200 -15.47 -17.09 -17.12
CA GLN A 200 -15.01 -16.64 -15.81
C GLN A 200 -14.74 -15.12 -15.76
N LEU A 201 -14.54 -14.49 -16.93
CA LEU A 201 -14.35 -13.04 -17.05
C LEU A 201 -15.65 -12.25 -16.82
N TYR A 202 -16.78 -12.88 -17.06
CA TYR A 202 -18.09 -12.25 -17.07
C TYR A 202 -19.12 -13.00 -16.20
N LYS A 203 -18.72 -13.55 -15.07
CA LYS A 203 -19.74 -13.78 -14.05
C LYS A 203 -20.11 -12.40 -13.53
N PRO A 204 -21.21 -11.78 -14.02
CA PRO A 204 -21.69 -10.58 -13.36
C PRO A 204 -21.98 -11.01 -11.93
N TYR A 205 -21.40 -10.32 -10.97
CA TYR A 205 -21.97 -10.34 -9.63
C TYR A 205 -23.45 -10.06 -9.83
N HIS A 206 -24.31 -10.94 -9.38
CA HIS A 206 -25.74 -10.66 -9.33
C HIS A 206 -25.92 -9.53 -8.32
N PHE A 207 -25.73 -8.28 -8.79
CA PHE A 207 -26.20 -7.13 -8.06
C PHE A 207 -27.71 -7.30 -7.97
N LYS A 208 -28.25 -7.45 -6.77
CA LYS A 208 -29.67 -7.26 -6.56
C LYS A 208 -29.94 -5.78 -6.82
N LEU A 209 -30.37 -5.47 -8.03
CA LEU A 209 -30.74 -4.15 -8.51
C LEU A 209 -31.86 -3.50 -7.67
N GLU A 210 -32.53 -4.28 -6.83
CA GLU A 210 -33.58 -3.79 -5.92
C GLU A 210 -33.11 -2.73 -4.94
N LYS A 211 -31.81 -2.69 -4.59
CA LYS A 211 -31.23 -1.64 -3.73
C LYS A 211 -30.94 -0.31 -4.45
N PHE A 212 -30.97 -0.28 -5.78
CA PHE A 212 -30.66 0.92 -6.56
C PHE A 212 -31.89 1.62 -7.15
N LYS A 213 -33.10 1.16 -6.87
CA LYS A 213 -34.35 1.75 -7.37
C LYS A 213 -34.83 3.00 -6.60
N THR A 214 -34.06 3.47 -5.63
CA THR A 214 -34.49 4.58 -4.74
C THR A 214 -33.53 5.78 -4.77
N TYR A 215 -32.82 6.00 -5.88
CA TYR A 215 -32.02 7.23 -6.04
C TYR A 215 -32.20 7.83 -7.42
#